data_61f76056df78e9b4c1526a5db5969573
#
_entry.id   61f76056df78e9b4c1526a5db5969573
#
_cell.length_a   1.000
_cell.length_b   1.000
_cell.length_c   1.000
_cell.angle_alpha   90.00
_cell.angle_beta   90.00
_cell.angle_gamma   90.00
#
_symmetry.space_group_name_H-M   'P 1'
#
loop_
_entity.id
_entity.type
_entity.pdbx_description
1 polymer ?
#
loop_
_entity_poly.entity_id
_entity_poly.type
_entity_poly.pdbx_seq_one_letter_code
_entity_poly.pdbx_strand_id
1 'polypeptide(L)'
;GRVEELPVKQRKLQIKTRRLAYIYIRCRESASSQAFTAIHRRGEGDIWQGLWEPFNASLPDGTRAATPAELLQQLDCGAPDAHLRLLSQGVKHVLTHRILLADFYLLEVSRRPLLPPDYIWIPESEIDRYGVPRLIEKMLSEVHEE
;
A
#
# COMPACT_ATOMS: atom_id res chain seq x y z
N GLY A 1 7.34 40.64 -23.29
CA GLY A 1 6.95 39.76 -22.78
C GLY A 1 6.91 38.97 -22.72
N ARG A 2 6.84 38.92 -21.92
CA ARG A 2 6.43 38.54 -21.90
C ARG A 2 5.97 37.28 -21.82
N VAL A 3 5.57 36.84 -22.51
CA VAL A 3 4.98 35.54 -22.59
C VAL A 3 5.86 34.38 -22.21
N GLU A 4 7.11 34.58 -22.36
CA GLU A 4 8.08 33.52 -22.14
C GLU A 4 8.12 33.02 -20.75
N GLU A 5 7.72 33.83 -19.80
CA GLU A 5 7.77 33.41 -18.42
C GLU A 5 6.73 32.35 -18.07
N LEU A 6 5.64 32.37 -18.80
CA LEU A 6 4.58 31.44 -18.51
C LEU A 6 4.97 29.99 -18.68
N PRO A 7 5.70 29.61 -19.73
CA PRO A 7 6.12 28.22 -19.84
C PRO A 7 6.98 27.76 -18.67
N VAL A 8 7.83 28.65 -18.18
CA VAL A 8 8.68 28.30 -17.04
C VAL A 8 7.83 28.08 -15.80
N LYS A 9 6.86 28.94 -15.56
CA LYS A 9 5.98 28.79 -14.41
C LYS A 9 5.16 27.52 -14.52
N GLN A 10 4.69 27.22 -15.71
CA GLN A 10 3.90 26.02 -15.91
C GLN A 10 4.69 24.77 -15.62
N ARG A 11 5.96 24.74 -15.97
CA ARG A 11 6.79 23.59 -15.68
C ARG A 11 6.98 23.41 -14.19
N LYS A 12 7.08 24.50 -13.44
CA LYS A 12 7.22 24.43 -11.99
C LYS A 12 5.96 23.90 -11.32
N LEU A 13 4.83 24.12 -11.96
CA LEU A 13 3.55 23.69 -11.40
C LEU A 13 3.13 22.30 -11.87
N GLN A 14 3.97 21.67 -12.67
CA GLN A 14 3.66 20.34 -13.16
C GLN A 14 3.54 19.36 -12.02
N ILE A 15 2.39 18.69 -11.94
CA ILE A 15 2.11 17.72 -10.88
C ILE A 15 2.33 16.32 -11.43
N LYS A 16 3.07 15.52 -10.71
CA LYS A 16 3.33 14.13 -11.09
C LYS A 16 2.31 13.22 -10.42
N THR A 17 1.83 12.26 -11.19
CA THR A 17 0.93 11.24 -10.69
C THR A 17 1.71 9.95 -10.47
N ARG A 18 1.49 9.32 -9.33
CA ARG A 18 2.14 8.06 -8.98
C ARG A 18 1.08 7.04 -8.59
N ARG A 19 1.23 5.83 -9.13
CA ARG A 19 0.33 4.72 -8.80
C ARG A 19 0.95 3.86 -7.71
N LEU A 20 0.16 3.58 -6.69
CA LEU A 20 0.59 2.75 -5.56
C LEU A 20 -0.33 1.54 -5.44
N ALA A 21 0.21 0.45 -4.94
CA ALA A 21 -0.59 -0.73 -4.64
C ALA A 21 -0.20 -1.24 -3.27
N TYR A 22 -1.21 -1.45 -2.41
CA TYR A 22 -1.01 -1.96 -1.06
C TYR A 22 -1.82 -3.22 -0.86
N ILE A 23 -1.21 -4.19 -0.19
CA ILE A 23 -1.89 -5.42 0.16
C ILE A 23 -1.90 -5.55 1.68
N TYR A 24 -3.10 -5.55 2.26
CA TYR A 24 -3.24 -5.88 3.66
C TYR A 24 -3.30 -7.40 3.77
N ILE A 25 -2.31 -7.98 4.43
CA ILE A 25 -2.21 -9.43 4.55
C ILE A 25 -2.82 -9.84 5.88
N ARG A 26 -3.89 -10.60 5.81
CA ARG A 26 -4.52 -11.16 7.01
C ARG A 26 -4.18 -12.64 7.08
N CYS A 27 -3.33 -12.98 8.04
CA CYS A 27 -2.90 -14.35 8.24
C CYS A 27 -3.56 -14.92 9.49
N ARG A 28 -4.30 -16.00 9.29
CA ARG A 28 -4.95 -16.70 10.40
C ARG A 28 -4.72 -18.18 10.20
N GLU A 29 -3.97 -18.79 11.12
CA GLU A 29 -3.58 -20.18 10.97
C GLU A 29 -4.74 -21.15 11.15
N SER A 30 -5.76 -20.75 11.91
CA SER A 30 -7.01 -21.49 12.04
C SER A 30 -8.14 -20.54 12.33
N ALA A 31 -9.38 -21.01 12.17
CA ALA A 31 -10.55 -20.17 12.37
C ALA A 31 -10.63 -19.56 13.78
N SER A 32 -10.05 -20.26 14.76
CA SER A 32 -10.07 -19.78 16.15
C SER A 32 -8.82 -18.97 16.51
N SER A 33 -7.85 -18.88 15.62
CA SER A 33 -6.61 -18.17 15.89
C SER A 33 -6.78 -16.67 15.72
N GLN A 34 -5.91 -15.92 16.42
CA GLN A 34 -5.80 -14.49 16.24
C GLN A 34 -5.20 -14.21 14.86
N ALA A 35 -5.73 -13.19 14.19
CA ALA A 35 -5.21 -12.79 12.90
C ALA A 35 -3.99 -11.89 13.05
N PHE A 36 -3.02 -12.07 12.16
CA PHE A 36 -1.80 -11.27 12.10
C PHE A 36 -1.72 -10.57 10.75
N THR A 37 -1.06 -9.42 10.74
CA THR A 37 -0.79 -8.70 9.50
C THR A 37 0.67 -8.26 9.49
N ALA A 38 1.19 -7.97 8.31
CA ALA A 38 2.58 -7.56 8.14
C ALA A 38 2.65 -6.09 7.77
N ILE A 39 3.54 -5.36 8.43
CA ILE A 39 3.75 -3.95 8.16
C ILE A 39 5.25 -3.66 8.14
N HIS A 40 5.61 -2.55 7.50
CA HIS A 40 6.99 -2.08 7.52
C HIS A 40 7.00 -0.56 7.67
N ARG A 41 8.15 -0.04 8.08
CA ARG A 41 8.31 1.39 8.31
C ARG A 41 8.95 2.02 7.08
N ARG A 42 8.40 3.13 6.64
CA ARG A 42 8.95 3.83 5.48
C ARG A 42 10.29 4.46 5.83
N GLY A 43 11.23 4.36 4.90
CA GLY A 43 12.61 4.77 5.13
C GLY A 43 12.86 6.25 4.91
N GLU A 44 14.11 6.63 5.12
CA GLU A 44 14.55 8.01 4.95
C GLU A 44 14.40 8.45 3.49
N GLY A 45 14.12 9.75 3.33
CA GLY A 45 14.04 10.34 1.99
C GLY A 45 12.76 10.03 1.25
N ASP A 46 11.91 9.21 1.79
CA ASP A 46 10.65 8.86 1.18
C ASP A 46 9.52 9.69 1.77
N ILE A 47 8.40 9.78 1.04
CA ILE A 47 7.22 10.41 1.60
C ILE A 47 6.78 9.58 2.81
N TRP A 48 6.20 10.25 3.80
CA TRP A 48 5.75 9.60 5.03
C TRP A 48 6.85 8.84 5.77
N GLN A 49 8.07 9.37 5.71
CA GLN A 49 9.22 8.78 6.41
C GLN A 49 8.88 8.48 7.86
N GLY A 50 9.21 7.29 8.31
CA GLY A 50 9.00 6.88 9.69
C GLY A 50 7.60 6.38 10.01
N LEU A 51 6.65 6.51 9.08
CA LEU A 51 5.33 5.96 9.27
C LEU A 51 5.27 4.53 8.75
N TRP A 52 4.28 3.79 9.23
CA TRP A 52 4.14 2.37 8.90
C TRP A 52 3.10 2.17 7.81
N GLU A 53 3.22 1.08 7.07
CA GLU A 53 2.27 0.75 6.02
C GLU A 53 2.24 -0.76 5.81
N PRO A 54 1.14 -1.28 5.23
CA PRO A 54 1.04 -2.68 4.84
C PRO A 54 2.01 -3.01 3.72
N PHE A 55 1.93 -4.22 3.18
CA PHE A 55 2.80 -4.63 2.08
C PHE A 55 2.63 -3.70 0.89
N ASN A 56 3.71 -3.07 0.48
CA ASN A 56 3.73 -2.16 -0.65
C ASN A 56 4.12 -2.93 -1.90
N ALA A 57 3.14 -3.17 -2.75
CA ALA A 57 3.31 -3.94 -3.99
C ALA A 57 3.36 -3.04 -5.23
N SER A 58 3.64 -1.75 -5.03
CA SER A 58 3.69 -0.79 -6.14
C SER A 58 4.74 -1.20 -7.17
N LEU A 59 4.40 -0.99 -8.44
CA LEU A 59 5.33 -1.27 -9.53
C LEU A 59 6.45 -0.23 -9.53
N PRO A 60 7.66 -0.60 -9.96
CA PRO A 60 8.80 0.32 -9.91
C PRO A 60 8.59 1.63 -10.66
N ASP A 61 7.90 1.58 -11.80
CA ASP A 61 7.67 2.78 -12.60
C ASP A 61 6.55 3.66 -12.06
N GLY A 62 5.64 3.10 -11.27
CA GLY A 62 4.56 3.86 -10.66
C GLY A 62 3.59 4.48 -11.64
N THR A 63 3.51 3.98 -12.88
CA THR A 63 2.70 4.61 -13.92
C THR A 63 1.38 3.93 -14.18
N ARG A 64 1.21 2.69 -13.75
CA ARG A 64 -0.03 1.96 -13.99
C ARG A 64 -0.37 1.08 -12.80
N ALA A 65 -1.62 0.64 -12.76
CA ALA A 65 -2.05 -0.31 -11.74
C ALA A 65 -1.43 -1.68 -11.99
N ALA A 66 -1.04 -2.35 -10.92
CA ALA A 66 -0.56 -3.73 -11.01
C ALA A 66 -1.75 -4.66 -11.19
N THR A 67 -1.55 -5.73 -11.96
CA THR A 67 -2.58 -6.76 -12.10
C THR A 67 -2.54 -7.69 -10.89
N PRO A 68 -3.65 -8.39 -10.59
CA PRO A 68 -3.63 -9.36 -9.48
C PRO A 68 -2.52 -10.39 -9.59
N ALA A 69 -2.21 -10.84 -10.81
CA ALA A 69 -1.13 -11.81 -11.01
C ALA A 69 0.22 -11.21 -10.62
N GLU A 70 0.47 -9.95 -10.99
CA GLU A 70 1.71 -9.27 -10.63
C GLU A 70 1.83 -9.09 -9.11
N LEU A 71 0.71 -8.80 -8.45
CA LEU A 71 0.70 -8.64 -7.01
C LEU A 71 1.03 -9.95 -6.30
N LEU A 72 0.43 -11.04 -6.75
CA LEU A 72 0.69 -12.35 -6.13
C LEU A 72 2.10 -12.85 -6.38
N GLN A 73 2.70 -12.47 -7.51
CA GLN A 73 4.08 -12.84 -7.80
C GLN A 73 5.08 -12.24 -6.81
N GLN A 74 4.76 -11.09 -6.27
CA GLN A 74 5.64 -10.43 -5.29
C GLN A 74 5.60 -11.12 -3.94
N LEU A 75 4.53 -11.86 -3.68
CA LEU A 75 4.36 -12.57 -2.43
C LEU A 75 4.47 -14.05 -2.73
N ASP A 76 5.49 -14.68 -2.50
CA ASP A 76 5.68 -16.10 -2.74
C ASP A 76 4.58 -16.92 -2.07
N CYS A 77 3.38 -16.75 -2.56
CA CYS A 77 2.16 -17.23 -1.96
C CYS A 77 1.68 -18.45 -2.73
N GLY A 78 2.34 -19.57 -2.52
CA GLY A 78 1.94 -20.81 -3.18
C GLY A 78 0.81 -21.54 -2.49
N ALA A 79 0.22 -20.95 -1.46
CA ALA A 79 -0.83 -21.62 -0.69
C ALA A 79 -2.14 -21.65 -1.49
N PRO A 80 -2.75 -22.81 -1.64
CA PRO A 80 -4.01 -22.91 -2.40
C PRO A 80 -5.17 -22.16 -1.75
N ASP A 81 -5.06 -21.80 -0.48
CA ASP A 81 -6.08 -21.05 0.23
C ASP A 81 -5.84 -19.54 0.20
N ALA A 82 -4.83 -19.09 -0.52
CA ALA A 82 -4.58 -17.65 -0.64
C ALA A 82 -5.71 -17.01 -1.45
N HIS A 83 -6.31 -15.98 -0.90
CA HIS A 83 -7.44 -15.30 -1.51
C HIS A 83 -7.20 -13.80 -1.55
N LEU A 84 -7.04 -13.25 -2.76
CA LEU A 84 -6.80 -11.84 -2.97
C LEU A 84 -8.09 -11.15 -3.40
N ARG A 85 -8.44 -10.07 -2.70
CA ARG A 85 -9.66 -9.32 -2.98
C ARG A 85 -9.35 -7.84 -3.10
N LEU A 86 -9.92 -7.21 -4.12
CA LEU A 86 -9.81 -5.76 -4.31
C LEU A 86 -10.75 -5.06 -3.33
N LEU A 87 -10.22 -4.14 -2.54
CA LEU A 87 -11.03 -3.32 -1.64
C LEU A 87 -11.43 -2.02 -2.30
N SER A 88 -10.45 -1.31 -2.86
CA SER A 88 -10.71 -0.05 -3.57
C SER A 88 -9.64 0.15 -4.62
N GLN A 89 -10.01 0.83 -5.70
CA GLN A 89 -9.09 1.08 -6.81
C GLN A 89 -9.04 2.58 -7.10
N GLY A 90 -7.83 3.09 -7.32
CA GLY A 90 -7.64 4.48 -7.72
C GLY A 90 -8.01 5.50 -6.64
N VAL A 91 -7.80 5.15 -5.38
CA VAL A 91 -8.04 6.09 -4.28
C VAL A 91 -7.07 7.26 -4.40
N LYS A 92 -7.62 8.46 -4.55
CA LYS A 92 -6.82 9.64 -4.81
C LYS A 92 -6.38 10.31 -3.51
N HIS A 93 -5.10 10.65 -3.45
CA HIS A 93 -4.54 11.40 -2.33
C HIS A 93 -3.64 12.49 -2.90
N VAL A 94 -3.94 13.74 -2.60
CA VAL A 94 -3.24 14.88 -3.17
C VAL A 94 -2.17 15.38 -2.21
N LEU A 95 -0.95 15.46 -2.72
CA LEU A 95 0.17 16.10 -2.03
C LEU A 95 0.54 17.37 -2.77
N THR A 96 1.43 18.17 -2.19
CA THR A 96 1.79 19.47 -2.77
C THR A 96 2.23 19.38 -4.23
N HIS A 97 3.07 18.38 -4.54
CA HIS A 97 3.64 18.24 -5.89
C HIS A 97 3.32 16.90 -6.53
N ARG A 98 2.41 16.13 -5.96
CA ARG A 98 2.08 14.81 -6.44
C ARG A 98 0.62 14.47 -6.22
N ILE A 99 0.12 13.64 -7.10
CA ILE A 99 -1.17 12.98 -6.90
C ILE A 99 -0.87 11.49 -6.78
N LEU A 100 -1.36 10.89 -5.72
CA LEU A 100 -1.22 9.46 -5.53
C LEU A 100 -2.55 8.79 -5.86
N LEU A 101 -2.48 7.72 -6.62
CA LEU A 101 -3.64 6.87 -6.90
C LEU A 101 -3.31 5.49 -6.33
N ALA A 102 -4.04 5.08 -5.31
CA ALA A 102 -3.73 3.87 -4.60
C ALA A 102 -4.78 2.80 -4.81
N ASP A 103 -4.32 1.58 -4.99
CA ASP A 103 -5.19 0.40 -5.06
C ASP A 103 -5.01 -0.38 -3.77
N PHE A 104 -6.11 -0.71 -3.12
CA PHE A 104 -6.10 -1.43 -1.85
C PHE A 104 -6.61 -2.85 -2.05
N TYR A 105 -5.82 -3.82 -1.60
CA TYR A 105 -6.17 -5.23 -1.66
C TYR A 105 -6.12 -5.87 -0.29
N LEU A 106 -6.92 -6.88 -0.10
CA LEU A 106 -6.88 -7.74 1.09
C LEU A 106 -6.48 -9.13 0.64
N LEU A 107 -5.43 -9.67 1.25
CA LEU A 107 -5.00 -11.04 1.00
C LEU A 107 -5.21 -11.84 2.28
N GLU A 108 -6.03 -12.88 2.19
CA GLU A 108 -6.27 -13.77 3.32
C GLU A 108 -5.52 -15.07 3.09
N VAL A 109 -4.72 -15.46 4.07
CA VAL A 109 -3.87 -16.66 3.98
C VAL A 109 -3.88 -17.38 5.31
N SER A 110 -3.56 -18.67 5.28
CA SER A 110 -3.42 -19.48 6.50
C SER A 110 -1.97 -19.63 6.92
N ARG A 111 -1.02 -19.25 6.06
CA ARG A 111 0.39 -19.30 6.37
C ARG A 111 1.05 -18.00 5.95
N ARG A 112 2.03 -17.56 6.74
CA ARG A 112 2.73 -16.31 6.47
C ARG A 112 3.55 -16.43 5.19
N PRO A 113 3.31 -15.57 4.19
CA PRO A 113 4.19 -15.53 3.03
C PRO A 113 5.57 -15.01 3.42
N LEU A 114 6.56 -15.33 2.60
CA LEU A 114 7.92 -14.84 2.83
C LEU A 114 7.97 -13.38 2.39
N LEU A 115 8.38 -12.50 3.29
CA LEU A 115 8.43 -11.05 3.03
C LEU A 115 9.86 -10.54 3.20
N PRO A 116 10.16 -9.35 2.65
CA PRO A 116 11.45 -8.71 2.90
C PRO A 116 11.72 -8.54 4.40
N PRO A 117 13.00 -8.50 4.82
CA PRO A 117 13.35 -8.51 6.23
C PRO A 117 12.92 -7.29 7.04
N ASP A 118 12.56 -6.20 6.38
CA ASP A 118 12.09 -4.99 7.07
C ASP A 118 10.62 -5.07 7.47
N TYR A 119 9.92 -6.13 7.11
CA TYR A 119 8.53 -6.33 7.52
C TYR A 119 8.47 -7.03 8.87
N ILE A 120 7.50 -6.63 9.67
CA ILE A 120 7.22 -7.31 10.94
C ILE A 120 5.78 -7.79 10.94
N TRP A 121 5.55 -8.91 11.63
CA TRP A 121 4.21 -9.45 11.81
C TRP A 121 3.68 -9.01 13.17
N ILE A 122 2.49 -8.46 13.19
CA ILE A 122 1.84 -7.98 14.41
C ILE A 122 0.43 -8.55 14.49
N PRO A 123 -0.10 -8.71 15.71
CA PRO A 123 -1.52 -9.01 15.83
C PRO A 123 -2.35 -7.92 15.21
N GLU A 124 -3.36 -8.29 14.44
CA GLU A 124 -4.22 -7.32 13.78
C GLU A 124 -4.82 -6.33 14.78
N SER A 125 -5.12 -6.79 15.98
CA SER A 125 -5.69 -5.95 17.02
C SER A 125 -4.76 -4.85 17.51
N GLU A 126 -3.46 -4.93 17.18
CA GLU A 126 -2.47 -3.96 17.64
C GLU A 126 -2.12 -2.93 16.56
N ILE A 127 -2.76 -2.99 15.41
CA ILE A 127 -2.41 -2.09 14.30
C ILE A 127 -2.54 -0.62 14.70
N ASP A 128 -3.46 -0.30 15.61
CA ASP A 128 -3.68 1.07 16.06
C ASP A 128 -2.50 1.65 16.83
N ARG A 129 -1.58 0.83 17.27
CA ARG A 129 -0.40 1.28 17.99
C ARG A 129 0.69 1.83 17.08
N TYR A 130 0.51 1.70 15.77
CA TYR A 130 1.50 2.10 14.79
C TYR A 130 1.00 3.32 14.03
N GLY A 131 1.87 4.34 13.89
CA GLY A 131 1.50 5.53 13.13
C GLY A 131 1.51 5.24 11.64
N VAL A 132 0.40 5.50 10.98
CA VAL A 132 0.26 5.26 9.55
C VAL A 132 -0.15 6.55 8.84
N PRO A 133 0.14 6.68 7.53
CA PRO A 133 -0.33 7.83 6.77
C PRO A 133 -1.86 7.83 6.68
N ARG A 134 -2.42 9.00 6.43
CA ARG A 134 -3.87 9.13 6.30
C ARG A 134 -4.45 8.24 5.20
N LEU A 135 -3.70 8.08 4.11
CA LEU A 135 -4.11 7.19 3.03
C LEU A 135 -4.28 5.75 3.53
N ILE A 136 -3.36 5.31 4.39
CA ILE A 136 -3.43 3.97 4.96
C ILE A 136 -4.56 3.85 5.98
N GLU A 137 -4.86 4.94 6.70
CA GLU A 137 -6.02 4.93 7.59
C GLU A 137 -7.30 4.62 6.83
N LYS A 138 -7.44 5.15 5.63
CA LYS A 138 -8.59 4.85 4.78
C LYS A 138 -8.63 3.37 4.43
N MET A 139 -7.47 2.79 4.10
CA MET A 139 -7.39 1.37 3.78
C MET A 139 -7.79 0.51 4.99
N LEU A 140 -7.28 0.85 6.17
CA LEU A 140 -7.58 0.09 7.39
C LEU A 140 -9.05 0.14 7.72
N SER A 141 -9.70 1.28 7.47
CA SER A 141 -11.13 1.43 7.66
C SER A 141 -11.90 0.44 6.79
N GLU A 142 -11.48 0.29 5.53
CA GLU A 142 -12.13 -0.66 4.61
C GLU A 142 -11.86 -2.10 5.01
N VAL A 143 -10.66 -2.39 5.50
CA VAL A 143 -10.32 -3.73 5.97
C VAL A 143 -11.22 -4.14 7.14
N HIS A 144 -11.49 -3.21 8.04
CA HIS A 144 -12.32 -3.50 9.22
C HIS A 144 -13.77 -3.84 8.86
N GLU A 145 -14.24 -3.40 7.70
CA GLU A 145 -15.58 -3.72 7.24
C GLU A 145 -15.67 -5.12 6.65
N GLU A 146 -14.54 -5.74 6.40
CA GLU A 146 -14.47 -7.09 5.84
C GLU A 146 -14.25 -8.10 6.96
#